data_523815c7911cb75e829c7be3781c76db
#
_entry.id   523815c7911cb75e829c7be3781c76db
#
_cell.length_a   1.000
_cell.length_b   1.000
_cell.length_c   1.000
_cell.angle_alpha   90.00
_cell.angle_beta   90.00
_cell.angle_gamma   90.00
#
_symmetry.space_group_name_H-M   'P 1'
#
loop_
_entity.id
_entity.type
_entity.pdbx_description
1 polymer ?
#
loop_
_entity_poly.entity_id
_entity_poly.type
_entity_poly.pdbx_seq_one_letter_code
_entity_poly.pdbx_strand_id
1 'polypeptide(L)'
;VLIAEMRLQWWRDVVENAASGAAKAHEVAGPLHDLIRDFGLPVAALDRLIAARRWDIHREPHADLPALQDYLEDTGAGLMWLAARTLGAPDAAEPAVRAHGWATAAAGYLRAVPGLRARRRQPLPAGTAAEDLARMGLERLATARAGRKSVPAEVAPALLAGWQAEPLLKRALAGEGPPLELPEVQRRGRLLWQAVTGRW
;
A
#
# COMPACT_ATOMS: atom_id res chain seq x y z
N VAL A 1 4.32 17.46 15.90
CA VAL A 1 3.02 17.38 15.23
C VAL A 1 2.89 18.50 14.18
N LEU A 2 2.94 19.79 14.56
CA LEU A 2 2.71 20.92 13.63
C LEU A 2 3.59 20.88 12.37
N ILE A 3 4.90 20.65 12.51
CA ILE A 3 5.82 20.57 11.36
C ILE A 3 5.43 19.42 10.41
N ALA A 4 5.00 18.30 10.96
CA ALA A 4 4.59 17.15 10.15
C ALA A 4 3.28 17.44 9.40
N GLU A 5 2.30 18.09 10.03
CA GLU A 5 1.08 18.56 9.37
C GLU A 5 1.36 19.57 8.25
N MET A 6 2.25 20.53 8.50
CA MET A 6 2.68 21.48 7.47
C MET A 6 3.32 20.76 6.27
N ARG A 7 4.10 19.69 6.49
CA ARG A 7 4.69 18.89 5.42
C ARG A 7 3.63 18.13 4.62
N LEU A 8 2.61 17.57 5.27
CA LEU A 8 1.50 16.93 4.57
C LEU A 8 0.71 17.96 3.75
N GLN A 9 0.43 19.16 4.31
CA GLN A 9 -0.25 20.20 3.56
C GLN A 9 0.58 20.63 2.34
N TRP A 10 1.89 20.82 2.51
CA TRP A 10 2.78 21.13 1.39
C TRP A 10 2.70 20.08 0.26
N TRP A 11 2.65 18.78 0.61
CA TRP A 11 2.48 17.72 -0.39
C TRP A 11 1.11 17.76 -1.06
N ARG A 12 0.04 18.11 -0.33
CA ARG A 12 -1.29 18.30 -0.93
C ARG A 12 -1.27 19.43 -1.94
N ASP A 13 -0.66 20.55 -1.59
CA ASP A 13 -0.49 21.71 -2.49
C ASP A 13 0.33 21.34 -3.72
N VAL A 14 1.37 20.49 -3.58
CA VAL A 14 2.17 19.99 -4.72
C VAL A 14 1.29 19.19 -5.68
N VAL A 15 0.50 18.26 -5.15
CA VAL A 15 -0.34 17.36 -5.96
C VAL A 15 -1.49 18.14 -6.61
N GLU A 16 -2.14 19.06 -5.89
CA GLU A 16 -3.22 19.89 -6.41
C GLU A 16 -2.72 20.81 -7.54
N ASN A 17 -1.56 21.45 -7.37
CA ASN A 17 -0.97 22.30 -8.38
C ASN A 17 -0.47 21.54 -9.62
N ALA A 18 -0.22 20.24 -9.52
CA ALA A 18 0.23 19.45 -10.66
C ALA A 18 -0.80 19.39 -11.80
N ALA A 19 -2.09 19.58 -11.50
CA ALA A 19 -3.16 19.62 -12.51
C ALA A 19 -3.22 20.96 -13.29
N SER A 20 -2.71 22.06 -12.74
CA SER A 20 -2.98 23.40 -13.28
C SER A 20 -1.80 24.36 -13.24
N GLY A 21 -0.71 24.05 -12.57
CA GLY A 21 0.40 24.95 -12.29
C GLY A 21 1.76 24.50 -12.79
N ALA A 22 2.77 25.29 -12.52
CA ALA A 22 4.15 24.94 -12.77
C ALA A 22 4.69 24.00 -11.66
N ALA A 23 5.57 23.09 -12.06
CA ALA A 23 6.26 22.22 -11.10
C ALA A 23 7.04 23.03 -10.06
N LYS A 24 6.91 22.65 -8.78
CA LYS A 24 7.74 23.24 -7.73
C LYS A 24 9.18 22.71 -7.86
N ALA A 25 10.16 23.61 -7.71
CA ALA A 25 11.57 23.25 -7.73
C ALA A 25 11.94 22.40 -6.49
N HIS A 26 11.82 21.08 -6.61
CA HIS A 26 12.12 20.13 -5.57
C HIS A 26 12.44 18.77 -6.19
N GLU A 27 13.39 18.03 -5.62
CA GLU A 27 13.90 16.74 -6.15
C GLU A 27 12.80 15.71 -6.46
N VAL A 28 11.73 15.70 -5.69
CA VAL A 28 10.61 14.75 -5.81
C VAL A 28 9.37 15.41 -6.43
N ALA A 29 9.07 16.65 -6.06
CA ALA A 29 7.84 17.31 -6.51
C ALA A 29 7.86 17.58 -8.03
N GLY A 30 9.02 17.91 -8.61
CA GLY A 30 9.17 18.04 -10.05
C GLY A 30 8.84 16.76 -10.81
N PRO A 31 9.56 15.64 -10.58
CA PRO A 31 9.25 14.36 -11.20
C PRO A 31 7.82 13.87 -10.94
N LEU A 32 7.27 14.09 -9.73
CA LEU A 32 5.87 13.73 -9.42
C LEU A 32 4.88 14.54 -10.26
N HIS A 33 5.12 15.84 -10.44
CA HIS A 33 4.31 16.69 -11.30
C HIS A 33 4.28 16.14 -12.74
N ASP A 34 5.45 15.77 -13.29
CA ASP A 34 5.55 15.21 -14.62
C ASP A 34 4.81 13.87 -14.74
N LEU A 35 4.94 12.97 -13.74
CA LEU A 35 4.19 11.72 -13.70
C LEU A 35 2.66 11.95 -13.66
N ILE A 36 2.19 12.89 -12.84
CA ILE A 36 0.75 13.19 -12.76
C ILE A 36 0.22 13.64 -14.12
N ARG A 37 0.95 14.53 -14.79
CA ARG A 37 0.55 15.08 -16.10
C ARG A 37 0.67 14.04 -17.22
N ASP A 38 1.79 13.36 -17.31
CA ASP A 38 2.12 12.50 -18.45
C ASP A 38 1.29 11.19 -18.43
N PHE A 39 0.94 10.70 -17.24
CA PHE A 39 0.13 9.48 -17.07
C PHE A 39 -1.31 9.74 -16.63
N GLY A 40 -1.72 10.99 -16.49
CA GLY A 40 -3.07 11.35 -16.07
C GLY A 40 -3.43 10.76 -14.69
N LEU A 41 -2.48 10.78 -13.74
CA LEU A 41 -2.72 10.19 -12.43
C LEU A 41 -3.81 10.98 -11.68
N PRO A 42 -4.76 10.27 -11.04
CA PRO A 42 -5.87 10.94 -10.35
C PRO A 42 -5.37 11.67 -9.10
N VAL A 43 -5.38 13.01 -9.13
CA VAL A 43 -4.98 13.89 -8.02
C VAL A 43 -5.72 13.51 -6.73
N ALA A 44 -7.01 13.17 -6.82
CA ALA A 44 -7.79 12.75 -5.66
C ALA A 44 -7.25 11.49 -4.96
N ALA A 45 -6.63 10.55 -5.69
CA ALA A 45 -6.03 9.36 -5.09
C ALA A 45 -4.72 9.70 -4.35
N LEU A 46 -3.94 10.62 -4.90
CA LEU A 46 -2.73 11.14 -4.24
C LEU A 46 -3.09 11.97 -3.00
N ASP A 47 -4.13 12.79 -3.06
CA ASP A 47 -4.61 13.56 -1.92
C ASP A 47 -5.08 12.65 -0.78
N ARG A 48 -5.86 11.58 -1.07
CA ARG A 48 -6.27 10.60 -0.07
C ARG A 48 -5.07 9.89 0.56
N LEU A 49 -4.08 9.48 -0.24
CA LEU A 49 -2.83 8.90 0.26
C LEU A 49 -2.12 9.81 1.27
N ILE A 50 -2.01 11.11 0.94
CA ILE A 50 -1.38 12.09 1.83
C ILE A 50 -2.23 12.30 3.09
N ALA A 51 -3.55 12.43 2.94
CA ALA A 51 -4.48 12.62 4.06
C ALA A 51 -4.44 11.43 5.04
N ALA A 52 -4.38 10.20 4.53
CA ALA A 52 -4.28 8.98 5.35
C ALA A 52 -3.01 8.97 6.22
N ARG A 53 -1.92 9.62 5.76
CA ARG A 53 -0.67 9.72 6.54
C ARG A 53 -0.79 10.56 7.82
N ARG A 54 -1.88 11.27 8.03
CA ARG A 54 -2.15 11.94 9.32
C ARG A 54 -2.19 10.96 10.47
N TRP A 55 -2.67 9.75 10.25
CA TRP A 55 -2.63 8.69 11.25
C TRP A 55 -1.20 8.41 11.76
N ASP A 56 -0.19 8.51 10.90
CA ASP A 56 1.20 8.31 11.28
C ASP A 56 1.74 9.42 12.20
N ILE A 57 1.20 10.63 12.07
CA ILE A 57 1.57 11.81 12.88
C ILE A 57 0.89 11.77 14.25
N HIS A 58 -0.41 11.46 14.27
CA HIS A 58 -1.20 11.38 15.48
C HIS A 58 -1.06 9.99 16.11
N ARG A 59 -1.18 9.91 17.43
CA ARG A 59 -1.02 8.64 18.15
C ARG A 59 -2.33 7.92 18.44
N GLU A 60 -3.40 8.48 17.95
CA GLU A 60 -4.73 7.92 18.11
C GLU A 60 -4.87 6.58 17.40
N PRO A 61 -5.57 5.59 17.98
CA PRO A 61 -5.88 4.36 17.27
C PRO A 61 -6.84 4.62 16.10
N HIS A 62 -6.92 3.69 15.16
CA HIS A 62 -8.03 3.69 14.22
C HIS A 62 -9.35 3.54 14.99
N ALA A 63 -10.37 4.29 14.60
CA ALA A 63 -11.67 4.30 15.30
C ALA A 63 -12.30 2.90 15.33
N ASP A 64 -12.21 2.20 14.21
CA ASP A 64 -12.78 0.88 14.00
C ASP A 64 -12.05 0.13 12.86
N LEU A 65 -12.49 -1.08 12.57
CA LEU A 65 -11.92 -1.88 11.48
C LEU A 65 -12.13 -1.24 10.09
N PRO A 66 -13.29 -0.67 9.74
CA PRO A 66 -13.44 0.10 8.50
C PRO A 66 -12.42 1.22 8.35
N ALA A 67 -12.16 2.01 9.38
CA ALA A 67 -11.14 3.08 9.33
C ALA A 67 -9.72 2.54 9.06
N LEU A 68 -9.38 1.38 9.62
CA LEU A 68 -8.12 0.70 9.29
C LEU A 68 -8.12 0.19 7.85
N GLN A 69 -9.23 -0.33 7.35
CA GLN A 69 -9.35 -0.79 5.96
C GLN A 69 -9.17 0.37 4.98
N ASP A 70 -9.80 1.51 5.25
CA ASP A 70 -9.65 2.74 4.43
C ASP A 70 -8.20 3.23 4.42
N TYR A 71 -7.53 3.19 5.59
CA TYR A 71 -6.11 3.52 5.66
C TYR A 71 -5.25 2.60 4.78
N LEU A 72 -5.51 1.30 4.77
CA LEU A 72 -4.79 0.33 3.92
C LEU A 72 -5.15 0.51 2.44
N GLU A 73 -6.41 0.86 2.14
CA GLU A 73 -6.86 1.17 0.79
C GLU A 73 -6.12 2.39 0.24
N ASP A 74 -6.09 3.49 0.98
CA ASP A 74 -5.47 4.72 0.50
C ASP A 74 -3.94 4.66 0.48
N THR A 75 -3.31 4.00 1.47
CA THR A 75 -1.84 3.97 1.59
C THR A 75 -1.17 2.82 0.86
N GLY A 76 -1.89 1.75 0.56
CA GLY A 76 -1.36 0.54 -0.07
C GLY A 76 -1.97 0.25 -1.42
N ALA A 77 -3.29 0.01 -1.46
CA ALA A 77 -4.00 -0.30 -2.69
C ALA A 77 -3.93 0.86 -3.69
N GLY A 78 -4.23 2.07 -3.23
CA GLY A 78 -4.15 3.28 -4.05
C GLY A 78 -2.75 3.54 -4.59
N LEU A 79 -1.72 3.40 -3.74
CA LEU A 79 -0.33 3.59 -4.15
C LEU A 79 0.09 2.57 -5.21
N MET A 80 -0.25 1.29 -5.02
CA MET A 80 0.08 0.25 -6.01
C MET A 80 -0.64 0.49 -7.33
N TRP A 81 -1.90 0.95 -7.29
CA TRP A 81 -2.65 1.32 -8.48
C TRP A 81 -1.99 2.48 -9.22
N LEU A 82 -1.60 3.54 -8.52
CA LEU A 82 -0.88 4.68 -9.12
C LEU A 82 0.43 4.22 -9.79
N ALA A 83 1.20 3.35 -9.13
CA ALA A 83 2.41 2.78 -9.73
C ALA A 83 2.10 1.91 -10.96
N ALA A 84 1.03 1.12 -10.92
CA ALA A 84 0.59 0.32 -12.06
C ALA A 84 0.17 1.21 -13.25
N ARG A 85 -0.50 2.33 -13.00
CA ARG A 85 -0.88 3.31 -14.03
C ARG A 85 0.33 3.87 -14.77
N THR A 86 1.41 4.18 -14.07
CA THR A 86 2.65 4.66 -14.73
C THR A 86 3.32 3.60 -15.61
N LEU A 87 2.97 2.32 -15.42
CA LEU A 87 3.41 1.21 -16.25
C LEU A 87 2.38 0.83 -17.34
N GLY A 88 1.36 1.66 -17.53
CA GLY A 88 0.37 1.47 -18.59
C GLY A 88 -0.80 0.54 -18.21
N ALA A 89 -1.09 0.33 -16.93
CA ALA A 89 -2.23 -0.49 -16.52
C ALA A 89 -3.56 0.09 -17.06
N PRO A 90 -4.39 -0.71 -17.75
CA PRO A 90 -5.73 -0.30 -18.16
C PRO A 90 -6.67 -0.27 -16.96
N ASP A 91 -7.78 0.47 -17.05
CA ASP A 91 -8.76 0.58 -15.97
C ASP A 91 -9.33 -0.79 -15.54
N ALA A 92 -9.46 -1.73 -16.49
CA ALA A 92 -9.89 -3.10 -16.19
C ALA A 92 -8.96 -3.86 -15.21
N ALA A 93 -7.70 -3.43 -15.06
CA ALA A 93 -6.74 -4.02 -14.12
C ALA A 93 -6.91 -3.47 -12.70
N GLU A 94 -7.58 -2.33 -12.50
CA GLU A 94 -7.67 -1.64 -11.22
C GLU A 94 -8.16 -2.54 -10.07
N PRO A 95 -9.24 -3.31 -10.20
CA PRO A 95 -9.74 -4.13 -9.09
C PRO A 95 -8.71 -5.17 -8.63
N ALA A 96 -8.01 -5.82 -9.56
CA ALA A 96 -7.00 -6.83 -9.24
C ALA A 96 -5.75 -6.21 -8.61
N VAL A 97 -5.26 -5.09 -9.15
CA VAL A 97 -4.09 -4.37 -8.64
C VAL A 97 -4.36 -3.81 -7.24
N ARG A 98 -5.54 -3.20 -7.02
CA ARG A 98 -5.92 -2.68 -5.69
C ARG A 98 -6.06 -3.80 -4.67
N ALA A 99 -6.69 -4.90 -5.03
CA ALA A 99 -6.83 -6.05 -4.13
C ALA A 99 -5.45 -6.60 -3.72
N HIS A 100 -4.51 -6.70 -4.66
CA HIS A 100 -3.13 -7.10 -4.37
C HIS A 100 -2.39 -6.07 -3.49
N GLY A 101 -2.54 -4.79 -3.79
CA GLY A 101 -1.96 -3.69 -3.02
C GLY A 101 -2.48 -3.64 -1.59
N TRP A 102 -3.79 -3.82 -1.39
CA TRP A 102 -4.39 -3.88 -0.06
C TRP A 102 -3.83 -5.03 0.77
N ALA A 103 -3.76 -6.23 0.20
CA ALA A 103 -3.19 -7.39 0.88
C ALA A 103 -1.70 -7.20 1.23
N THR A 104 -0.96 -6.55 0.33
CA THR A 104 0.45 -6.18 0.57
C THR A 104 0.57 -5.20 1.75
N ALA A 105 -0.31 -4.19 1.80
CA ALA A 105 -0.36 -3.22 2.88
C ALA A 105 -0.73 -3.89 4.21
N ALA A 106 -1.74 -4.78 4.21
CA ALA A 106 -2.15 -5.53 5.41
C ALA A 106 -1.00 -6.38 5.97
N ALA A 107 -0.27 -7.09 5.10
CA ALA A 107 0.90 -7.87 5.50
C ALA A 107 2.01 -6.99 6.09
N GLY A 108 2.30 -5.86 5.44
CA GLY A 108 3.26 -4.87 5.93
C GLY A 108 2.84 -4.24 7.25
N TYR A 109 1.56 -3.94 7.41
CA TYR A 109 0.98 -3.39 8.63
C TYR A 109 1.09 -4.37 9.79
N LEU A 110 0.69 -5.64 9.60
CA LEU A 110 0.81 -6.68 10.62
C LEU A 110 2.27 -6.89 11.04
N ARG A 111 3.20 -6.84 10.11
CA ARG A 111 4.64 -6.89 10.43
C ARG A 111 5.09 -5.69 11.28
N ALA A 112 4.49 -4.51 11.08
CA ALA A 112 4.83 -3.29 11.83
C ALA A 112 4.18 -3.24 13.23
N VAL A 113 3.15 -4.03 13.51
CA VAL A 113 2.40 -4.03 14.78
C VAL A 113 3.30 -4.09 16.01
N PRO A 114 4.31 -4.99 16.12
CA PRO A 114 5.18 -5.05 17.30
C PRO A 114 5.96 -3.76 17.52
N GLY A 115 6.52 -3.18 16.45
CA GLY A 115 7.25 -1.92 16.51
C GLY A 115 6.36 -0.73 16.87
N LEU A 116 5.12 -0.72 16.41
CA LEU A 116 4.13 0.30 16.77
C LEU A 116 3.75 0.19 18.25
N ARG A 117 3.51 -1.03 18.76
CA ARG A 117 3.24 -1.28 20.18
C ARG A 117 4.40 -0.87 21.08
N ALA A 118 5.65 -1.16 20.68
CA ALA A 118 6.84 -0.73 21.40
C ALA A 118 6.94 0.81 21.51
N ARG A 119 6.36 1.53 20.54
CA ARG A 119 6.23 3.00 20.54
C ARG A 119 4.97 3.49 21.27
N ARG A 120 4.31 2.63 22.05
CA ARG A 120 3.07 2.91 22.79
C ARG A 120 1.91 3.35 21.89
N ARG A 121 1.84 2.80 20.67
CA ARG A 121 0.68 2.97 19.80
C ARG A 121 -0.24 1.76 19.94
N GLN A 122 -1.52 1.97 19.67
CA GLN A 122 -2.52 0.93 19.50
C GLN A 122 -2.81 0.76 18.00
N PRO A 123 -2.09 -0.14 17.31
CA PRO A 123 -2.21 -0.24 15.85
C PRO A 123 -3.51 -0.90 15.38
N LEU A 124 -4.04 -1.86 16.14
CA LEU A 124 -5.31 -2.51 15.80
C LEU A 124 -6.45 -1.88 16.59
N PRO A 125 -7.60 -1.63 15.95
CA PRO A 125 -8.81 -1.17 16.63
C PRO A 125 -9.24 -2.13 17.74
N ALA A 126 -9.98 -1.60 18.71
CA ALA A 126 -10.53 -2.42 19.78
C ALA A 126 -11.38 -3.58 19.22
N GLY A 127 -11.17 -4.79 19.73
CA GLY A 127 -11.90 -5.98 19.28
C GLY A 127 -11.44 -6.56 17.93
N THR A 128 -10.42 -5.99 17.28
CA THR A 128 -9.87 -6.52 16.03
C THR A 128 -8.65 -7.38 16.32
N ALA A 129 -8.69 -8.65 15.92
CA ALA A 129 -7.56 -9.55 15.97
C ALA A 129 -6.66 -9.41 14.74
N ALA A 130 -5.36 -9.72 14.89
CA ALA A 130 -4.43 -9.76 13.76
C ALA A 130 -4.83 -10.81 12.72
N GLU A 131 -5.39 -11.90 13.17
CA GLU A 131 -5.92 -13.01 12.39
C GLU A 131 -7.07 -12.59 11.47
N ASP A 132 -7.94 -11.66 11.92
CA ASP A 132 -9.03 -11.14 11.10
C ASP A 132 -8.49 -10.32 9.94
N LEU A 133 -7.54 -9.42 10.19
CA LEU A 133 -6.89 -8.64 9.15
C LEU A 133 -6.11 -9.54 8.18
N ALA A 134 -5.46 -10.59 8.69
CA ALA A 134 -4.75 -11.57 7.88
C ALA A 134 -5.68 -12.36 6.95
N ARG A 135 -6.85 -12.79 7.45
CA ARG A 135 -7.88 -13.49 6.67
C ARG A 135 -8.38 -12.60 5.54
N MET A 136 -8.73 -11.36 5.85
CA MET A 136 -9.16 -10.39 4.83
C MET A 136 -8.08 -10.17 3.77
N GLY A 137 -6.80 -10.09 4.17
CA GLY A 137 -5.69 -9.97 3.24
C GLY A 137 -5.56 -11.16 2.29
N LEU A 138 -5.76 -12.38 2.78
CA LEU A 138 -5.76 -13.59 1.94
C LEU A 138 -6.95 -13.64 0.98
N GLU A 139 -8.13 -13.18 1.40
CA GLU A 139 -9.31 -13.05 0.54
C GLU A 139 -9.07 -12.03 -0.58
N ARG A 140 -8.45 -10.88 -0.25
CA ARG A 140 -8.03 -9.89 -1.25
C ARG A 140 -7.01 -10.45 -2.24
N LEU A 141 -6.05 -11.27 -1.80
CA LEU A 141 -5.12 -11.95 -2.72
C LEU A 141 -5.84 -12.94 -3.64
N ALA A 142 -6.82 -13.66 -3.14
CA ALA A 142 -7.64 -14.55 -3.98
C ALA A 142 -8.39 -13.76 -5.06
N THR A 143 -9.01 -12.64 -4.67
CA THR A 143 -9.67 -11.71 -5.60
C THR A 143 -8.70 -11.17 -6.66
N ALA A 144 -7.53 -10.72 -6.24
CA ALA A 144 -6.48 -10.24 -7.14
C ALA A 144 -6.09 -11.30 -8.19
N ARG A 145 -5.88 -12.54 -7.74
CA ARG A 145 -5.51 -13.67 -8.60
C ARG A 145 -6.62 -14.08 -9.57
N ALA A 146 -7.88 -13.99 -9.16
CA ALA A 146 -9.02 -14.22 -10.05
C ALA A 146 -9.07 -13.19 -11.19
N GLY A 147 -8.69 -11.94 -10.90
CA GLY A 147 -8.61 -10.84 -11.87
C GLY A 147 -7.29 -10.76 -12.65
N ARG A 148 -6.35 -11.70 -12.47
CA ARG A 148 -5.00 -11.62 -13.03
C ARG A 148 -4.96 -11.41 -14.56
N LYS A 149 -5.91 -11.95 -15.29
CA LYS A 149 -5.97 -11.84 -16.76
C LYS A 149 -6.17 -10.41 -17.25
N SER A 150 -6.69 -9.51 -16.41
CA SER A 150 -6.85 -8.09 -16.74
C SER A 150 -5.55 -7.29 -16.57
N VAL A 151 -4.51 -7.87 -15.95
CA VAL A 151 -3.25 -7.18 -15.64
C VAL A 151 -2.20 -7.56 -16.69
N PRO A 152 -1.77 -6.62 -17.55
CA PRO A 152 -0.71 -6.85 -18.52
C PRO A 152 0.62 -7.23 -17.87
N ALA A 153 1.46 -7.97 -18.58
CA ALA A 153 2.76 -8.42 -18.07
C ALA A 153 3.70 -7.23 -17.74
N GLU A 154 3.59 -6.14 -18.48
CA GLU A 154 4.37 -4.92 -18.31
C GLU A 154 4.10 -4.23 -16.96
N VAL A 155 2.94 -4.50 -16.36
CA VAL A 155 2.53 -3.97 -15.05
C VAL A 155 3.07 -4.81 -13.89
N ALA A 156 3.51 -6.03 -14.14
CA ALA A 156 4.00 -6.96 -13.11
C ALA A 156 5.05 -6.35 -12.15
N PRO A 157 5.97 -5.45 -12.56
CA PRO A 157 6.92 -4.83 -11.65
C PRO A 157 6.26 -4.07 -10.48
N ALA A 158 5.10 -3.42 -10.69
CA ALA A 158 4.38 -2.74 -9.62
C ALA A 158 3.89 -3.73 -8.54
N LEU A 159 3.53 -4.96 -8.92
CA LEU A 159 3.02 -5.98 -8.03
C LEU A 159 4.13 -6.75 -7.28
N LEU A 160 5.39 -6.62 -7.74
CA LEU A 160 6.52 -7.24 -7.04
C LEU A 160 6.64 -6.79 -5.58
N ALA A 161 6.18 -5.60 -5.22
CA ALA A 161 6.15 -5.14 -3.84
C ALA A 161 5.40 -6.10 -2.89
N GLY A 162 4.45 -6.88 -3.42
CA GLY A 162 3.64 -7.85 -2.67
C GLY A 162 4.23 -9.25 -2.53
N TRP A 163 5.47 -9.49 -2.95
CA TRP A 163 6.07 -10.84 -2.98
C TRP A 163 6.07 -11.60 -1.62
N GLN A 164 6.03 -10.88 -0.52
CA GLN A 164 5.95 -11.45 0.84
C GLN A 164 4.52 -11.50 1.40
N ALA A 165 3.53 -10.88 0.74
CA ALA A 165 2.21 -10.68 1.33
C ALA A 165 1.57 -12.00 1.76
N GLU A 166 1.45 -12.96 0.86
CA GLU A 166 0.80 -14.24 1.18
C GLU A 166 1.45 -15.00 2.34
N PRO A 167 2.77 -15.26 2.35
CA PRO A 167 3.35 -16.01 3.45
C PRO A 167 3.29 -15.27 4.79
N LEU A 168 3.40 -13.94 4.80
CA LEU A 168 3.25 -13.16 6.03
C LEU A 168 1.81 -13.20 6.57
N LEU A 169 0.81 -13.08 5.69
CA LEU A 169 -0.60 -13.21 6.07
C LEU A 169 -0.93 -14.61 6.59
N LYS A 170 -0.40 -15.68 5.97
CA LYS A 170 -0.60 -17.05 6.45
C LYS A 170 0.00 -17.27 7.84
N ARG A 171 1.19 -16.74 8.11
CA ARG A 171 1.82 -16.81 9.44
C ARG A 171 1.03 -16.03 10.48
N ALA A 172 0.56 -14.83 10.14
CA ALA A 172 -0.29 -14.04 11.02
C ALA A 172 -1.62 -14.75 11.32
N LEU A 173 -2.25 -15.37 10.31
CA LEU A 173 -3.48 -16.15 10.47
C LEU A 173 -3.27 -17.40 11.35
N ALA A 174 -2.10 -18.02 11.30
CA ALA A 174 -1.73 -19.15 12.16
C ALA A 174 -1.41 -18.73 13.62
N GLY A 175 -1.51 -17.45 13.95
CA GLY A 175 -1.17 -16.94 15.28
C GLY A 175 0.32 -16.97 15.58
N GLU A 176 1.18 -17.04 14.56
CA GLU A 176 2.62 -16.97 14.77
C GLU A 176 2.99 -15.59 15.32
N GLY A 177 3.67 -15.61 16.46
CA GLY A 177 4.12 -14.39 17.13
C GLY A 177 5.20 -13.64 16.32
N PRO A 178 5.45 -12.36 16.67
CA PRO A 178 6.53 -11.59 16.07
C PRO A 178 7.92 -12.19 16.38
N PRO A 179 8.90 -12.00 15.44
CA PRO A 179 8.77 -11.20 14.23
C PRO A 179 8.10 -11.97 13.08
N LEU A 180 7.14 -11.33 12.39
CA LEU A 180 6.56 -11.87 11.16
C LEU A 180 7.56 -11.68 10.00
N GLU A 181 8.59 -12.51 9.97
CA GLU A 181 9.65 -12.44 8.97
C GLU A 181 9.86 -13.81 8.32
N LEU A 182 10.19 -13.80 7.04
CA LEU A 182 10.57 -15.00 6.32
C LEU A 182 12.08 -15.24 6.45
N PRO A 183 12.53 -16.51 6.53
CA PRO A 183 13.95 -16.84 6.41
C PRO A 183 14.55 -16.27 5.11
N GLU A 184 15.80 -15.82 5.17
CA GLU A 184 16.46 -15.11 4.07
C GLU A 184 16.44 -15.92 2.75
N VAL A 185 16.65 -17.22 2.83
CA VAL A 185 16.61 -18.11 1.64
C VAL A 185 15.22 -18.09 1.00
N GLN A 186 14.15 -18.14 1.81
CA GLN A 186 12.78 -18.07 1.30
C GLN A 186 12.48 -16.67 0.71
N ARG A 187 12.99 -15.61 1.32
CA ARG A 187 12.86 -14.24 0.82
C ARG A 187 13.42 -14.12 -0.58
N ARG A 188 14.70 -14.49 -0.77
CA ARG A 188 15.39 -14.38 -2.06
C ARG A 188 14.77 -15.32 -3.10
N GLY A 189 14.47 -16.54 -2.73
CA GLY A 189 13.87 -17.53 -3.64
C GLY A 189 12.50 -17.09 -4.16
N ARG A 190 11.63 -16.55 -3.29
CA ARG A 190 10.31 -16.05 -3.69
C ARG A 190 10.40 -14.82 -4.59
N LEU A 191 11.25 -13.86 -4.24
CA LEU A 191 11.43 -12.67 -5.05
C LEU A 191 11.93 -13.04 -6.45
N LEU A 192 12.96 -13.89 -6.53
CA LEU A 192 13.49 -14.37 -7.81
C LEU A 192 12.41 -15.11 -8.62
N TRP A 193 11.69 -16.02 -7.98
CA TRP A 193 10.60 -16.75 -8.64
C TRP A 193 9.54 -15.82 -9.22
N GLN A 194 9.09 -14.84 -8.43
CA GLN A 194 8.08 -13.89 -8.87
C GLN A 194 8.61 -12.98 -10.00
N ALA A 195 9.86 -12.51 -9.88
CA ALA A 195 10.50 -11.68 -10.91
C ALA A 195 10.64 -12.41 -12.24
N VAL A 196 11.04 -13.70 -12.21
CA VAL A 196 11.26 -14.51 -13.43
C VAL A 196 9.94 -14.98 -14.04
N THR A 197 8.97 -15.36 -13.23
CA THR A 197 7.70 -15.93 -13.73
C THR A 197 6.60 -14.89 -13.93
N GLY A 198 6.76 -13.70 -13.39
CA GLY A 198 5.70 -12.68 -13.32
C GLY A 198 4.47 -13.16 -12.52
N ARG A 199 4.57 -14.24 -11.73
CA ARG A 199 3.46 -14.78 -10.93
C ARG A 199 3.42 -14.11 -9.56
N TRP A 200 2.32 -13.50 -9.23
CA TRP A 200 2.07 -12.79 -7.98
C TRP A 200 0.75 -13.25 -7.34
#